data_d87dc39d9e147546765e1eb2e0d45035
#
_entry.id   d87dc39d9e147546765e1eb2e0d45035
#
_cell.length_a   1.000
_cell.length_b   1.000
_cell.length_c   1.000
_cell.angle_alpha   90.00
_cell.angle_beta   90.00
_cell.angle_gamma   90.00
#
_symmetry.space_group_name_H-M   'P 1'
#
loop_
_entity.id
_entity.type
_entity.pdbx_description
1 polymer ?
#
loop_
_entity_poly.entity_id
_entity_poly.type
_entity_poly.pdbx_seq_one_letter_code
_entity_poly.pdbx_strand_id
1 'polypeptide(L)'
;ATGASDCDGAGMKAFLASHRDKLRGVFFINLESVGAGRLSVVTVEGEQQLLKGDRRIMNLVSKVCKSFHVDCGALEMPYAKTDAYAALEASRRALTIAGVDGTRLACARTEDDLPHNVNPTNIATVSEVVTEVIRRS
;
A
#
# COMPACT_ATOMS: atom_id res chain seq x y z
N ALA A 1 -8.70 -1.71 8.93
CA ALA A 1 -9.23 -0.70 8.00
C ALA A 1 -9.36 0.65 8.72
N THR A 2 -9.00 1.72 8.06
CA THR A 2 -9.18 3.09 8.54
C THR A 2 -10.35 3.74 7.82
N GLY A 3 -10.98 4.70 8.46
CA GLY A 3 -12.02 5.51 7.83
C GLY A 3 -11.47 6.84 7.32
N ALA A 4 -12.31 7.58 6.57
CA ALA A 4 -12.04 8.95 6.15
C ALA A 4 -10.70 9.13 5.39
N SER A 5 -10.31 8.17 4.57
CA SER A 5 -9.09 8.25 3.74
C SER A 5 -9.16 9.43 2.76
N ASP A 6 -10.35 9.71 2.22
CA ASP A 6 -10.59 10.85 1.33
C ASP A 6 -10.62 12.22 2.06
N CYS A 7 -10.59 12.21 3.38
CA CYS A 7 -10.46 13.40 4.22
C CYS A 7 -9.00 13.57 4.70
N ASP A 8 -8.05 13.58 3.78
CA ASP A 8 -6.62 13.74 4.04
C ASP A 8 -6.06 12.68 5.01
N GLY A 9 -6.55 11.43 4.91
CA GLY A 9 -6.11 10.33 5.75
C GLY A 9 -6.47 10.49 7.23
N ALA A 10 -7.57 11.17 7.55
CA ALA A 10 -7.94 11.53 8.92
C ALA A 10 -8.02 10.33 9.86
N GLY A 11 -8.54 9.20 9.39
CA GLY A 11 -8.61 7.97 10.20
C GLY A 11 -7.23 7.43 10.56
N MET A 12 -6.30 7.37 9.62
CA MET A 12 -4.93 6.94 9.89
C MET A 12 -4.19 7.93 10.80
N LYS A 13 -4.36 9.22 10.58
CA LYS A 13 -3.78 10.26 11.45
C LYS A 13 -4.27 10.14 12.89
N ALA A 14 -5.56 9.91 13.09
CA ALA A 14 -6.15 9.69 14.42
C ALA A 14 -5.61 8.41 15.07
N PHE A 15 -5.47 7.33 14.32
CA PHE A 15 -4.86 6.09 14.80
C PHE A 15 -3.41 6.29 15.25
N LEU A 16 -2.60 6.96 14.44
CA LEU A 16 -1.19 7.25 14.76
C LEU A 16 -1.07 8.11 16.03
N ALA A 17 -1.93 9.12 16.19
CA ALA A 17 -1.94 9.99 17.36
C ALA A 17 -2.31 9.23 18.63
N SER A 18 -3.35 8.39 18.59
CA SER A 18 -3.86 7.66 19.76
C SER A 18 -2.98 6.50 20.20
N HIS A 19 -2.11 5.98 19.32
CA HIS A 19 -1.27 4.82 19.60
C HIS A 19 0.24 5.13 19.58
N ARG A 20 0.61 6.41 19.67
CA ARG A 20 2.00 6.89 19.50
C ARG A 20 3.03 6.06 20.26
N ASP A 21 2.77 5.73 21.51
CA ASP A 21 3.71 5.02 22.38
C ASP A 21 3.88 3.53 22.03
N LYS A 22 2.86 2.94 21.41
CA LYS A 22 2.84 1.53 21.01
C LYS A 22 3.46 1.29 19.62
N LEU A 23 3.72 2.34 18.86
CA LEU A 23 4.16 2.26 17.46
C LEU A 23 5.67 2.44 17.29
N ARG A 24 6.46 2.31 18.35
CA ARG A 24 7.94 2.33 18.23
C ARG A 24 8.41 1.09 17.49
N GLY A 25 9.23 1.30 16.45
CA GLY A 25 9.78 0.21 15.65
C GLY A 25 8.78 -0.50 14.72
N VAL A 26 7.53 -0.11 14.73
CA VAL A 26 6.49 -0.64 13.84
C VAL A 26 6.68 -0.07 12.43
N PHE A 27 6.45 -0.90 11.43
CA PHE A 27 6.26 -0.45 10.06
C PHE A 27 4.82 -0.75 9.60
N PHE A 28 4.37 0.00 8.61
CA PHE A 28 3.03 -0.11 8.06
C PHE A 28 3.07 -0.63 6.63
N ILE A 29 2.22 -1.56 6.30
CA ILE A 29 1.90 -1.94 4.93
C ILE A 29 0.45 -1.57 4.67
N ASN A 30 0.23 -0.65 3.77
CA ASN A 30 -1.08 -0.30 3.26
C ASN A 30 -1.40 -1.15 2.04
N LEU A 31 -2.63 -1.62 1.92
CA LEU A 31 -3.12 -2.37 0.77
C LEU A 31 -4.18 -1.53 0.06
N GLU A 32 -3.95 -1.24 -1.22
CA GLU A 32 -4.82 -0.38 -2.03
C GLU A 32 -5.21 -1.06 -3.33
N SER A 33 -6.51 -1.15 -3.62
CA SER A 33 -7.03 -1.73 -4.87
C SER A 33 -6.49 -3.12 -5.23
N VAL A 34 -6.09 -3.91 -4.27
CA VAL A 34 -5.37 -5.19 -4.49
C VAL A 34 -6.22 -6.30 -5.12
N GLY A 35 -7.52 -6.07 -5.26
CA GLY A 35 -8.44 -7.01 -5.91
C GLY A 35 -8.39 -6.99 -7.43
N ALA A 36 -7.66 -6.08 -8.05
CA ALA A 36 -7.58 -5.95 -9.50
C ALA A 36 -6.19 -5.47 -9.94
N GLY A 37 -5.92 -5.59 -11.24
CA GLY A 37 -4.67 -5.11 -11.84
C GLY A 37 -3.44 -5.91 -11.45
N ARG A 38 -2.28 -5.34 -11.72
CA ARG A 38 -0.98 -5.93 -11.44
C ARG A 38 -0.51 -5.54 -10.04
N LEU A 39 -0.08 -6.51 -9.25
CA LEU A 39 0.55 -6.24 -7.96
C LEU A 39 1.76 -5.33 -8.14
N SER A 40 1.81 -4.25 -7.40
CA SER A 40 2.89 -3.26 -7.49
C SER A 40 3.17 -2.63 -6.14
N VAL A 41 4.39 -2.16 -5.94
CA VAL A 41 4.74 -1.30 -4.80
C VAL A 41 4.64 0.16 -5.20
N VAL A 42 4.10 1.00 -4.34
CA VAL A 42 4.10 2.46 -4.55
C VAL A 42 5.43 3.00 -4.05
N THR A 43 6.25 3.46 -4.98
CA THR A 43 7.60 3.95 -4.68
C THR A 43 7.61 5.39 -4.20
N VAL A 44 6.69 6.20 -4.75
CA VAL A 44 6.49 7.62 -4.41
C VAL A 44 4.99 7.91 -4.41
N GLU A 45 4.53 8.62 -3.43
CA GLU A 45 3.15 9.09 -3.37
C GLU A 45 3.07 10.50 -2.76
N GLY A 46 1.98 11.19 -3.01
CA GLY A 46 1.70 12.53 -2.54
C GLY A 46 1.10 13.42 -3.61
N GLU A 47 0.76 14.65 -3.24
CA GLU A 47 0.21 15.66 -4.14
C GLU A 47 1.13 16.90 -4.17
N GLN A 48 1.15 17.67 -3.08
CA GLN A 48 2.02 18.84 -2.95
C GLN A 48 3.43 18.47 -2.50
N GLN A 49 3.53 17.51 -1.60
CA GLN A 49 4.79 16.96 -1.13
C GLN A 49 4.84 15.47 -1.47
N LEU A 50 5.90 15.07 -2.16
CA LEU A 50 6.12 13.67 -2.52
C LEU A 50 6.94 12.97 -1.45
N LEU A 51 6.44 11.83 -0.96
CA LEU A 51 7.14 10.99 0.00
C LEU A 51 7.46 9.64 -0.64
N LYS A 52 8.62 9.10 -0.28
CA LYS A 52 9.08 7.79 -0.77
C LYS A 52 8.67 6.68 0.20
N GLY A 53 8.19 5.58 -0.35
CA GLY A 53 7.96 4.36 0.43
C GLY A 53 9.24 3.85 1.10
N ASP A 54 9.08 3.14 2.21
CA ASP A 54 10.23 2.59 2.95
C ASP A 54 11.02 1.60 2.10
N ARG A 55 12.29 1.91 1.87
CA ARG A 55 13.18 1.13 1.00
C ARG A 55 13.43 -0.28 1.52
N ARG A 56 13.47 -0.49 2.83
CA ARG A 56 13.72 -1.82 3.42
C ARG A 56 12.52 -2.73 3.21
N ILE A 57 11.30 -2.20 3.44
CA ILE A 57 10.07 -2.94 3.20
C ILE A 57 9.94 -3.24 1.70
N MET A 58 10.20 -2.27 0.83
CA MET A 58 10.18 -2.44 -0.62
C MET A 58 11.12 -3.54 -1.11
N ASN A 59 12.36 -3.56 -0.61
CA ASN A 59 13.32 -4.60 -0.93
C ASN A 59 12.87 -5.97 -0.44
N LEU A 60 12.24 -6.05 0.73
CA LEU A 60 11.72 -7.28 1.28
C LEU A 60 10.55 -7.82 0.45
N VAL A 61 9.60 -6.96 0.07
CA VAL A 61 8.51 -7.31 -0.85
C VAL A 61 9.05 -7.84 -2.17
N SER A 62 10.03 -7.16 -2.76
CA SER A 62 10.67 -7.61 -4.00
C SER A 62 11.30 -9.01 -3.88
N LYS A 63 12.00 -9.28 -2.78
CA LYS A 63 12.58 -10.60 -2.52
C LYS A 63 11.53 -11.69 -2.36
N VAL A 64 10.44 -11.40 -1.65
CA VAL A 64 9.34 -12.35 -1.46
C VAL A 64 8.65 -12.63 -2.80
N CYS A 65 8.31 -11.58 -3.56
CA CYS A 65 7.70 -11.76 -4.88
C CYS A 65 8.57 -12.63 -5.80
N LYS A 66 9.88 -12.39 -5.81
CA LYS A 66 10.82 -13.24 -6.59
C LYS A 66 10.82 -14.69 -6.12
N SER A 67 10.80 -14.94 -4.81
CA SER A 67 10.80 -16.32 -4.28
C SER A 67 9.49 -17.06 -4.55
N PHE A 68 8.39 -16.33 -4.72
CA PHE A 68 7.06 -16.91 -5.04
C PHE A 68 6.74 -16.88 -6.53
N HIS A 69 7.66 -16.40 -7.38
CA HIS A 69 7.44 -16.20 -8.82
C HIS A 69 6.24 -15.30 -9.11
N VAL A 70 6.00 -14.32 -8.23
CA VAL A 70 4.94 -13.31 -8.39
C VAL A 70 5.49 -12.12 -9.15
N ASP A 71 4.79 -11.72 -10.21
CA ASP A 71 5.10 -10.50 -10.93
C ASP A 71 4.71 -9.28 -10.07
N CYS A 72 5.70 -8.46 -9.72
CA CYS A 72 5.52 -7.28 -8.92
C CYS A 72 6.11 -6.06 -9.62
N GLY A 73 5.26 -5.09 -9.91
CA GLY A 73 5.63 -3.83 -10.52
C GLY A 73 5.95 -2.73 -9.52
N ALA A 74 6.16 -1.53 -10.05
CA ALA A 74 6.33 -0.31 -9.29
C ALA A 74 5.41 0.79 -9.84
N LEU A 75 4.88 1.61 -8.96
CA LEU A 75 4.03 2.75 -9.29
C LEU A 75 4.57 4.00 -8.62
N GLU A 76 4.69 5.08 -9.37
CA GLU A 76 4.78 6.43 -8.83
C GLU A 76 3.40 7.08 -8.86
N MET A 77 2.97 7.62 -7.75
CA MET A 77 1.62 8.17 -7.58
C MET A 77 1.66 9.63 -7.10
N PRO A 78 2.16 10.56 -7.96
CA PRO A 78 2.33 11.97 -7.59
C PRO A 78 1.00 12.77 -7.62
N TYR A 79 -0.12 12.09 -7.59
CA TYR A 79 -1.47 12.65 -7.72
C TYR A 79 -2.41 12.22 -6.59
N ALA A 80 -1.94 11.39 -5.66
CA ALA A 80 -2.79 10.88 -4.58
C ALA A 80 -1.96 10.48 -3.35
N LYS A 81 -2.66 10.35 -2.24
CA LYS A 81 -2.13 9.92 -0.95
C LYS A 81 -2.90 8.69 -0.48
N THR A 82 -2.19 7.77 0.17
CA THR A 82 -2.80 6.62 0.84
C THR A 82 -2.64 6.74 2.36
N ASP A 83 -3.10 5.74 3.11
CA ASP A 83 -2.84 5.68 4.55
C ASP A 83 -1.35 5.52 4.87
N ALA A 84 -0.56 4.92 3.98
CA ALA A 84 0.89 4.87 4.13
C ALA A 84 1.51 6.27 4.05
N TYR A 85 0.96 7.18 3.23
CA TYR A 85 1.41 8.57 3.19
C TYR A 85 1.29 9.24 4.56
N ALA A 86 0.15 9.08 5.24
CA ALA A 86 -0.03 9.65 6.58
C ALA A 86 1.00 9.10 7.59
N ALA A 87 1.35 7.82 7.48
CA ALA A 87 2.40 7.22 8.31
C ALA A 87 3.79 7.77 7.98
N LEU A 88 4.13 7.92 6.68
CA LEU A 88 5.39 8.51 6.22
C LEU A 88 5.50 9.98 6.65
N GLU A 89 4.44 10.76 6.53
CA GLU A 89 4.35 12.15 6.98
C GLU A 89 4.61 12.26 8.49
N ALA A 90 4.15 11.28 9.27
CA ALA A 90 4.43 11.15 10.69
C ALA A 90 5.81 10.54 11.00
N SER A 91 6.72 10.49 10.03
CA SER A 91 8.06 9.89 10.14
C SER A 91 8.06 8.43 10.57
N ARG A 92 7.03 7.67 10.16
CA ARG A 92 6.95 6.24 10.34
C ARG A 92 7.38 5.51 9.07
N ARG A 93 7.84 4.28 9.23
CA ARG A 93 8.17 3.41 8.11
C ARG A 93 6.88 2.85 7.50
N ALA A 94 6.67 3.08 6.23
CA ALA A 94 5.47 2.62 5.55
C ALA A 94 5.70 2.34 4.07
N LEU A 95 4.86 1.48 3.50
CA LEU A 95 4.82 1.17 2.09
C LEU A 95 3.39 0.85 1.69
N THR A 96 2.96 1.33 0.53
CA THR A 96 1.72 0.88 -0.11
C THR A 96 2.03 -0.23 -1.12
N ILE A 97 1.27 -1.31 -1.03
CA ILE A 97 1.16 -2.36 -2.04
C ILE A 97 -0.19 -2.17 -2.74
N ALA A 98 -0.19 -2.10 -4.05
CA ALA A 98 -1.37 -1.74 -4.82
C ALA A 98 -1.61 -2.68 -6.00
N GLY A 99 -2.87 -2.78 -6.40
CA GLY A 99 -3.25 -3.28 -7.71
C GLY A 99 -3.23 -2.12 -8.71
N VAL A 100 -2.51 -2.28 -9.80
CA VAL A 100 -2.22 -1.20 -10.75
C VAL A 100 -2.64 -1.58 -12.17
N ASP A 101 -3.25 -0.64 -12.86
CA ASP A 101 -3.52 -0.69 -14.28
C ASP A 101 -2.85 0.51 -14.96
N GLY A 102 -1.82 0.23 -15.78
CA GLY A 102 -0.99 1.27 -16.38
C GLY A 102 -0.26 2.11 -15.31
N THR A 103 -0.65 3.36 -15.17
CA THR A 103 -0.06 4.34 -14.24
C THR A 103 -0.98 4.72 -13.08
N ARG A 104 -2.08 3.97 -12.89
CA ARG A 104 -3.11 4.27 -11.90
C ARG A 104 -3.50 3.03 -11.10
N LEU A 105 -4.13 3.27 -9.96
CA LEU A 105 -4.77 2.22 -9.17
C LEU A 105 -5.88 1.56 -10.01
N ALA A 106 -5.89 0.23 -10.03
CA ALA A 106 -6.84 -0.54 -10.80
C ALA A 106 -8.27 -0.32 -10.29
N CYS A 107 -9.19 -0.02 -11.21
CA CYS A 107 -10.61 0.21 -10.97
C CYS A 107 -10.96 1.35 -10.00
N ALA A 108 -10.01 1.90 -9.27
CA ALA A 108 -10.27 2.89 -8.23
C ALA A 108 -10.97 4.13 -8.77
N ARG A 109 -12.12 4.47 -8.17
CA ARG A 109 -12.95 5.64 -8.53
C ARG A 109 -13.40 5.66 -10.00
N THR A 110 -13.65 4.49 -10.58
CA THR A 110 -14.19 4.31 -11.92
C THR A 110 -15.50 3.54 -11.89
N GLU A 111 -16.20 3.51 -13.03
CA GLU A 111 -17.41 2.67 -13.18
C GLU A 111 -17.11 1.17 -13.07
N ASP A 112 -15.86 0.79 -13.21
CA ASP A 112 -15.38 -0.59 -13.08
C ASP A 112 -15.09 -1.03 -11.62
N ASP A 113 -15.24 -0.12 -10.65
CA ASP A 113 -15.10 -0.44 -9.22
C ASP A 113 -16.34 -1.17 -8.71
N LEU A 114 -16.49 -2.40 -9.17
CA LEU A 114 -17.64 -3.27 -8.92
C LEU A 114 -17.18 -4.61 -8.33
N PRO A 115 -18.01 -5.25 -7.49
CA PRO A 115 -17.66 -6.52 -6.85
C PRO A 115 -17.26 -7.63 -7.82
N HIS A 116 -17.87 -7.70 -9.01
CA HIS A 116 -17.55 -8.72 -10.00
C HIS A 116 -16.19 -8.51 -10.69
N ASN A 117 -15.59 -7.35 -10.58
CA ASN A 117 -14.25 -7.07 -11.08
C ASN A 117 -13.14 -7.39 -10.05
N VAL A 118 -13.51 -7.80 -8.85
CA VAL A 118 -12.56 -8.27 -7.84
C VAL A 118 -12.10 -9.68 -8.22
N ASN A 119 -10.79 -9.85 -8.36
CA ASN A 119 -10.17 -11.14 -8.65
C ASN A 119 -9.71 -11.82 -7.34
N PRO A 120 -10.35 -12.91 -6.90
CA PRO A 120 -9.97 -13.61 -5.67
C PRO A 120 -8.51 -14.12 -5.69
N THR A 121 -7.98 -14.45 -6.86
CA THR A 121 -6.58 -14.89 -7.01
C THR A 121 -5.61 -13.76 -6.67
N ASN A 122 -5.90 -12.52 -7.07
CA ASN A 122 -5.09 -11.37 -6.68
C ASN A 122 -5.06 -11.19 -5.17
N ILE A 123 -6.20 -11.29 -4.52
CA ILE A 123 -6.31 -11.16 -3.05
C ILE A 123 -5.52 -12.26 -2.36
N ALA A 124 -5.64 -13.50 -2.81
CA ALA A 124 -4.88 -14.63 -2.27
C ALA A 124 -3.37 -14.42 -2.41
N THR A 125 -2.92 -14.01 -3.59
CA THR A 125 -1.50 -13.73 -3.87
C THR A 125 -0.97 -12.63 -2.96
N VAL A 126 -1.69 -11.52 -2.82
CA VAL A 126 -1.29 -10.41 -1.93
C VAL A 126 -1.23 -10.88 -0.49
N SER A 127 -2.21 -11.66 -0.04
CA SER A 127 -2.24 -12.21 1.32
C SER A 127 -1.01 -13.08 1.61
N GLU A 128 -0.62 -13.96 0.69
CA GLU A 128 0.56 -14.80 0.81
C GLU A 128 1.85 -13.98 0.84
N VAL A 129 1.98 -13.00 -0.07
CA VAL A 129 3.14 -12.12 -0.13
C VAL A 129 3.29 -11.31 1.16
N VAL A 130 2.22 -10.67 1.62
CA VAL A 130 2.26 -9.84 2.83
C VAL A 130 2.54 -10.68 4.07
N THR A 131 1.93 -11.86 4.19
CA THR A 131 2.19 -12.79 5.29
C THR A 131 3.67 -13.17 5.34
N GLU A 132 4.27 -13.50 4.19
CA GLU A 132 5.68 -13.87 4.13
C GLU A 132 6.61 -12.67 4.39
N VAL A 133 6.23 -11.46 3.95
CA VAL A 133 6.97 -10.22 4.28
C VAL A 133 6.99 -10.01 5.80
N ILE A 134 5.85 -10.16 6.46
CA ILE A 134 5.76 -10.04 7.92
C ILE A 134 6.62 -11.11 8.61
N ARG A 135 6.56 -12.34 8.13
CA ARG A 135 7.34 -13.46 8.68
C ARG A 135 8.85 -13.25 8.57
N ARG A 136 9.32 -12.63 7.48
CA ARG A 136 10.76 -12.34 7.25
C ARG A 136 11.22 -11.01 7.83
N SER A 137 10.31 -10.21 8.32
CA SER A 137 10.65 -8.88 8.86
C SER A 137 11.33 -8.88 10.24
#